data_23acba12b70206201bbf4509cd81c9cd
#
_entry.id   23acba12b70206201bbf4509cd81c9cd
#
_cell.length_a   1.000
_cell.length_b   1.000
_cell.length_c   1.000
_cell.angle_alpha   90.00
_cell.angle_beta   90.00
_cell.angle_gamma   90.00
#
_symmetry.space_group_name_H-M   'P 1'
#
loop_
_entity.id
_entity.type
_entity.pdbx_description
1 polymer ?
#
loop_
_entity_poly.entity_id
_entity_poly.type
_entity_poly.pdbx_seq_one_letter_code
_entity_poly.pdbx_strand_id
1 'polypeptide(L)'
;MTYKIILLALSLTCLASPAHHAAAPDITADAAVIMDGSDGHFLYEKNGTKREYPASMTKIMTCILSLEKGNTYQTVTVSPRAADVESTALNGGEWLSLGDLRNQMMMISDNGAATAIAENTAGSLPAFADMMNQKAKDIGMTGTHFVNANGMPDENHYSTAEDMARLARYAMENRNFRSIVSTKKKQIRYIRPAEIFTCENSNELLYTYPGATGIKTGYTRAAGGCLAASAVRDNHELIVIIMHSRDMDSRFTEAAKLLDYGFSLIKKEPSSDKKKA
;
A
#
# COMPACT_ATOMS: atom_id res chain seq x y z
N MET A 1 80.47 -19.88 6.12
CA MET A 1 79.39 -19.45 7.08
C MET A 1 78.31 -18.83 6.29
N THR A 2 77.23 -19.59 6.07
CA THR A 2 76.07 -19.16 5.23
C THR A 2 74.90 -18.89 6.16
N TYR A 3 74.50 -17.61 6.30
CA TYR A 3 73.31 -17.22 7.10
C TYR A 3 72.04 -17.43 6.28
N LYS A 4 71.14 -18.31 6.73
CA LYS A 4 69.76 -18.44 6.22
C LYS A 4 68.86 -17.40 6.93
N ILE A 5 68.37 -16.47 6.14
CA ILE A 5 67.34 -15.53 6.61
C ILE A 5 65.99 -16.27 6.49
N ILE A 6 65.30 -16.47 7.61
CA ILE A 6 63.93 -17.01 7.68
C ILE A 6 62.99 -15.81 7.64
N LEU A 7 62.27 -15.63 6.51
CA LEU A 7 61.15 -14.68 6.43
C LEU A 7 59.91 -15.31 7.08
N LEU A 8 59.47 -14.73 8.20
CA LEU A 8 58.21 -15.07 8.86
C LEU A 8 57.10 -14.29 8.19
N ALA A 9 56.26 -14.95 7.36
CA ALA A 9 55.07 -14.34 6.78
C ALA A 9 53.92 -14.30 7.83
N LEU A 10 53.62 -13.10 8.32
CA LEU A 10 52.48 -12.88 9.20
C LEU A 10 51.21 -12.82 8.33
N SER A 11 50.42 -13.90 8.31
CA SER A 11 49.12 -13.92 7.68
C SER A 11 48.11 -13.18 8.57
N LEU A 12 47.72 -11.98 8.17
CA LEU A 12 46.64 -11.19 8.80
C LEU A 12 45.30 -11.80 8.39
N THR A 13 44.74 -12.69 9.18
CA THR A 13 43.36 -13.17 9.02
C THR A 13 42.41 -12.07 9.43
N CYS A 14 41.80 -11.39 8.44
CA CYS A 14 40.73 -10.46 8.67
C CYS A 14 39.49 -11.27 9.12
N LEU A 15 39.23 -11.33 10.43
CA LEU A 15 37.98 -11.85 10.98
C LEU A 15 36.88 -10.87 10.62
N ALA A 16 36.12 -11.19 9.56
CA ALA A 16 34.88 -10.48 9.26
C ALA A 16 33.92 -10.76 10.43
N SER A 17 33.65 -9.72 11.24
CA SER A 17 32.61 -9.79 12.27
C SER A 17 31.27 -10.13 11.60
N PRO A 18 30.49 -11.11 12.10
CA PRO A 18 29.17 -11.38 11.55
C PRO A 18 28.33 -10.11 11.70
N ALA A 19 27.74 -9.66 10.59
CA ALA A 19 26.78 -8.55 10.62
C ALA A 19 25.63 -8.95 11.57
N HIS A 20 25.53 -8.28 12.71
CA HIS A 20 24.38 -8.42 13.60
C HIS A 20 23.17 -7.84 12.86
N HIS A 21 22.38 -8.69 12.20
CA HIS A 21 21.05 -8.31 11.77
C HIS A 21 20.20 -8.13 13.04
N ALA A 22 19.56 -6.96 13.17
CA ALA A 22 18.59 -6.74 14.23
C ALA A 22 17.53 -7.84 14.16
N ALA A 23 17.05 -8.33 15.30
CA ALA A 23 15.95 -9.28 15.34
C ALA A 23 14.70 -8.63 14.74
N ALA A 24 13.91 -9.41 14.00
CA ALA A 24 12.65 -8.94 13.47
C ALA A 24 11.74 -8.42 14.60
N PRO A 25 11.04 -7.29 14.40
CA PRO A 25 10.19 -6.71 15.44
C PRO A 25 9.01 -7.61 15.78
N ASP A 26 8.65 -7.63 17.06
CA ASP A 26 7.41 -8.26 17.50
C ASP A 26 6.21 -7.40 17.11
N ILE A 27 5.25 -8.01 16.41
CA ILE A 27 4.02 -7.40 15.92
C ILE A 27 2.81 -8.27 16.20
N THR A 28 1.66 -7.66 16.45
CA THR A 28 0.40 -8.36 16.74
C THR A 28 -0.35 -8.78 15.47
N ALA A 29 -0.03 -8.17 14.33
CA ALA A 29 -0.64 -8.52 13.05
C ALA A 29 -0.49 -10.01 12.75
N ASP A 30 -1.57 -10.64 12.27
CA ASP A 30 -1.56 -12.06 11.89
C ASP A 30 -0.72 -12.32 10.64
N ALA A 31 -0.76 -11.41 9.68
CA ALA A 31 0.06 -11.49 8.48
C ALA A 31 0.70 -10.13 8.19
N ALA A 32 1.97 -10.15 7.78
CA ALA A 32 2.70 -8.95 7.38
C ALA A 32 3.86 -9.28 6.45
N VAL A 33 4.20 -8.35 5.56
CA VAL A 33 5.39 -8.44 4.70
C VAL A 33 6.08 -7.09 4.58
N ILE A 34 7.39 -7.13 4.30
CA ILE A 34 8.17 -6.00 3.80
C ILE A 34 8.66 -6.38 2.40
N MET A 35 8.36 -5.54 1.43
CA MET A 35 8.82 -5.70 0.05
C MET A 35 9.72 -4.52 -0.34
N ASP A 36 10.82 -4.80 -1.02
CA ASP A 36 11.58 -3.78 -1.74
C ASP A 36 10.74 -3.28 -2.93
N GLY A 37 10.44 -1.97 -2.95
CA GLY A 37 9.61 -1.37 -3.99
C GLY A 37 10.26 -1.39 -5.37
N SER A 38 11.60 -1.47 -5.45
CA SER A 38 12.35 -1.40 -6.70
C SER A 38 12.24 -2.69 -7.52
N ASP A 39 12.46 -3.84 -6.90
CA ASP A 39 12.51 -5.14 -7.58
C ASP A 39 11.38 -6.11 -7.17
N GLY A 40 10.66 -5.82 -6.07
CA GLY A 40 9.57 -6.65 -5.56
C GLY A 40 10.03 -7.83 -4.71
N HIS A 41 11.31 -7.84 -4.28
CA HIS A 41 11.82 -8.87 -3.37
C HIS A 41 11.26 -8.70 -1.95
N PHE A 42 10.88 -9.81 -1.30
CA PHE A 42 10.43 -9.79 0.09
C PHE A 42 11.64 -9.84 1.03
N LEU A 43 11.73 -8.83 1.91
CA LEU A 43 12.77 -8.70 2.94
C LEU A 43 12.33 -9.32 4.27
N TYR A 44 11.03 -9.44 4.49
CA TYR A 44 10.43 -10.00 5.69
C TYR A 44 9.04 -10.54 5.38
N GLU A 45 8.71 -11.65 6.01
CA GLU A 45 7.40 -12.28 5.91
C GLU A 45 6.97 -12.88 7.25
N LYS A 46 5.73 -12.61 7.62
CA LYS A 46 4.98 -13.29 8.67
C LYS A 46 3.66 -13.72 8.05
N ASN A 47 3.46 -15.03 7.87
CA ASN A 47 2.24 -15.59 7.28
C ASN A 47 1.84 -14.91 5.94
N GLY A 48 2.82 -14.56 5.10
CA GLY A 48 2.64 -13.74 3.89
C GLY A 48 1.57 -14.25 2.93
N THR A 49 1.37 -15.57 2.86
CA THR A 49 0.39 -16.26 2.01
C THR A 49 -0.94 -16.58 2.70
N LYS A 50 -1.09 -16.28 4.00
CA LYS A 50 -2.35 -16.49 4.74
C LYS A 50 -3.44 -15.61 4.16
N ARG A 51 -4.61 -16.21 3.86
CA ARG A 51 -5.79 -15.44 3.43
C ARG A 51 -6.38 -14.69 4.61
N GLU A 52 -6.58 -13.40 4.42
CA GLU A 52 -7.19 -12.49 5.37
C GLU A 52 -8.15 -11.55 4.64
N TYR A 53 -9.04 -10.91 5.37
CA TYR A 53 -9.87 -9.84 4.84
C TYR A 53 -9.02 -8.59 4.62
N PRO A 54 -8.94 -8.05 3.38
CA PRO A 54 -8.11 -6.86 3.09
C PRO A 54 -8.73 -5.54 3.58
N ALA A 55 -10.00 -5.56 3.98
CA ALA A 55 -10.76 -4.35 4.28
C ALA A 55 -10.58 -3.28 3.18
N SER A 56 -10.53 -2.01 3.55
CA SER A 56 -10.40 -0.90 2.59
C SER A 56 -9.06 -0.83 1.84
N MET A 57 -8.10 -1.72 2.08
CA MET A 57 -6.97 -1.88 1.17
C MET A 57 -7.40 -2.33 -0.23
N THR A 58 -8.57 -2.97 -0.36
CA THR A 58 -9.27 -3.26 -1.63
C THR A 58 -9.34 -2.04 -2.55
N LYS A 59 -9.50 -0.83 -1.99
CA LYS A 59 -9.61 0.43 -2.75
C LYS A 59 -8.34 0.78 -3.55
N ILE A 60 -7.20 0.13 -3.25
CA ILE A 60 -5.99 0.23 -4.08
C ILE A 60 -6.29 -0.31 -5.48
N MET A 61 -6.91 -1.50 -5.58
CA MET A 61 -7.34 -2.09 -6.86
C MET A 61 -8.39 -1.23 -7.55
N THR A 62 -9.37 -0.74 -6.81
CA THR A 62 -10.43 0.14 -7.36
C THR A 62 -9.83 1.43 -7.93
N CYS A 63 -8.88 2.04 -7.23
CA CYS A 63 -8.22 3.26 -7.68
C CYS A 63 -7.40 3.04 -8.95
N ILE A 64 -6.55 2.00 -8.97
CA ILE A 64 -5.66 1.78 -10.12
C ILE A 64 -6.46 1.41 -11.39
N LEU A 65 -7.49 0.57 -11.28
CA LEU A 65 -8.37 0.26 -12.42
C LEU A 65 -9.07 1.51 -12.94
N SER A 66 -9.56 2.36 -12.05
CA SER A 66 -10.18 3.63 -12.42
C SER A 66 -9.18 4.60 -13.11
N LEU A 67 -7.92 4.61 -12.68
CA LEU A 67 -6.86 5.43 -13.31
C LEU A 67 -6.49 4.93 -14.71
N GLU A 68 -6.51 3.62 -14.91
CA GLU A 68 -6.19 2.99 -16.20
C GLU A 68 -7.32 3.12 -17.23
N LYS A 69 -8.58 3.17 -16.79
CA LYS A 69 -9.76 3.11 -17.66
C LYS A 69 -10.51 4.43 -17.79
N GLY A 70 -10.42 5.30 -16.79
CA GLY A 70 -11.29 6.47 -16.70
C GLY A 70 -10.56 7.81 -16.86
N ASN A 71 -11.25 8.77 -17.51
CA ASN A 71 -10.78 10.15 -17.58
C ASN A 71 -11.00 10.86 -16.23
N THR A 72 -9.94 11.48 -15.71
CA THR A 72 -9.96 12.20 -14.42
C THR A 72 -11.01 13.33 -14.36
N TYR A 73 -11.27 13.99 -15.48
CA TYR A 73 -12.23 15.09 -15.58
C TYR A 73 -13.65 14.66 -15.91
N GLN A 74 -13.90 13.36 -16.10
CA GLN A 74 -15.24 12.85 -16.34
C GLN A 74 -16.13 13.15 -15.13
N THR A 75 -17.29 13.72 -15.38
CA THR A 75 -18.31 13.92 -14.35
C THR A 75 -19.04 12.61 -14.09
N VAL A 76 -19.18 12.26 -12.82
CA VAL A 76 -19.90 11.10 -12.32
C VAL A 76 -21.08 11.57 -11.48
N THR A 77 -22.25 11.03 -11.73
CA THR A 77 -23.42 11.20 -10.87
C THR A 77 -23.43 10.07 -9.84
N VAL A 78 -23.51 10.43 -8.57
CA VAL A 78 -23.62 9.45 -7.48
C VAL A 78 -24.97 8.75 -7.56
N SER A 79 -24.96 7.42 -7.74
CA SER A 79 -26.17 6.62 -7.78
C SER A 79 -26.81 6.52 -6.39
N PRO A 80 -28.13 6.22 -6.28
CA PRO A 80 -28.75 5.92 -5.01
C PRO A 80 -28.04 4.77 -4.27
N ARG A 81 -27.58 3.76 -4.99
CA ARG A 81 -26.80 2.64 -4.43
C ARG A 81 -25.49 3.10 -3.82
N ALA A 82 -24.73 3.96 -4.50
CA ALA A 82 -23.46 4.48 -3.99
C ALA A 82 -23.65 5.35 -2.74
N ALA A 83 -24.80 6.02 -2.62
CA ALA A 83 -25.16 6.83 -1.46
C ALA A 83 -25.71 6.01 -0.27
N ASP A 84 -26.16 4.76 -0.51
CA ASP A 84 -26.77 3.89 0.49
C ASP A 84 -25.78 2.84 1.06
N VAL A 85 -24.48 3.08 0.91
CA VAL A 85 -23.47 2.22 1.50
C VAL A 85 -22.96 2.78 2.83
N GLU A 86 -22.60 1.89 3.75
CA GLU A 86 -22.03 2.27 5.04
C GLU A 86 -20.73 3.10 4.83
N SER A 87 -20.52 4.10 5.69
CA SER A 87 -19.30 4.95 5.69
C SER A 87 -19.07 5.69 4.36
N THR A 88 -20.09 6.41 3.90
CA THR A 88 -19.98 7.37 2.81
C THR A 88 -20.37 8.78 3.25
N ALA A 89 -19.73 9.78 2.65
CA ALA A 89 -20.11 11.19 2.77
C ALA A 89 -20.93 11.66 1.55
N LEU A 90 -21.21 10.78 0.59
CA LEU A 90 -21.91 11.11 -0.66
C LEU A 90 -23.41 10.95 -0.52
N ASN A 91 -24.17 11.82 -1.21
CA ASN A 91 -25.62 11.72 -1.36
C ASN A 91 -25.98 11.38 -2.81
N GLY A 92 -27.11 10.69 -2.98
CA GLY A 92 -27.64 10.35 -4.30
C GLY A 92 -27.93 11.59 -5.15
N GLY A 93 -27.51 11.55 -6.42
CA GLY A 93 -27.69 12.65 -7.35
C GLY A 93 -26.60 13.74 -7.31
N GLU A 94 -25.64 13.65 -6.40
CA GLU A 94 -24.46 14.54 -6.41
C GLU A 94 -23.57 14.28 -7.62
N TRP A 95 -22.90 15.35 -8.09
CA TRP A 95 -21.99 15.29 -9.22
C TRP A 95 -20.56 15.66 -8.78
N LEU A 96 -19.63 14.80 -9.06
CA LEU A 96 -18.21 15.02 -8.82
C LEU A 96 -17.38 14.63 -10.05
N SER A 97 -16.16 15.14 -10.15
CA SER A 97 -15.20 14.57 -11.08
C SER A 97 -14.75 13.17 -10.63
N LEU A 98 -14.44 12.31 -11.58
CA LEU A 98 -13.87 10.98 -11.26
C LEU A 98 -12.54 11.13 -10.48
N GLY A 99 -11.78 12.23 -10.72
CA GLY A 99 -10.59 12.56 -9.95
C GLY A 99 -10.88 12.89 -8.50
N ASP A 100 -11.92 13.65 -8.22
CA ASP A 100 -12.33 13.99 -6.85
C ASP A 100 -12.86 12.76 -6.11
N LEU A 101 -13.64 11.91 -6.77
CA LEU A 101 -14.09 10.64 -6.20
C LEU A 101 -12.91 9.73 -5.81
N ARG A 102 -11.86 9.61 -6.66
CA ARG A 102 -10.65 8.84 -6.33
C ARG A 102 -9.94 9.40 -5.10
N ASN A 103 -9.80 10.72 -5.00
CA ASN A 103 -9.17 11.36 -3.85
C ASN A 103 -10.00 11.11 -2.57
N GLN A 104 -11.30 11.31 -2.61
CA GLN A 104 -12.19 11.07 -1.48
C GLN A 104 -12.14 9.60 -1.03
N MET A 105 -12.26 8.66 -1.97
CA MET A 105 -12.14 7.23 -1.73
C MET A 105 -10.82 6.85 -1.05
N MET A 106 -9.69 7.36 -1.52
CA MET A 106 -8.38 6.95 -1.00
C MET A 106 -8.03 7.64 0.31
N MET A 107 -8.34 8.93 0.46
CA MET A 107 -7.92 9.72 1.62
C MET A 107 -8.75 9.43 2.86
N ILE A 108 -10.08 9.44 2.76
CA ILE A 108 -10.99 9.20 3.89
C ILE A 108 -11.68 7.83 3.84
N SER A 109 -11.28 7.00 2.88
CA SER A 109 -11.80 5.62 2.74
C SER A 109 -13.29 5.53 2.40
N ASP A 110 -13.86 6.51 1.71
CA ASP A 110 -15.27 6.59 1.36
C ASP A 110 -15.74 5.38 0.54
N ASN A 111 -16.72 4.64 1.06
CA ASN A 111 -17.25 3.42 0.41
C ASN A 111 -18.17 3.75 -0.76
N GLY A 112 -18.94 4.84 -0.67
CA GLY A 112 -19.81 5.31 -1.74
C GLY A 112 -19.00 5.77 -2.94
N ALA A 113 -17.89 6.47 -2.71
CA ALA A 113 -16.98 6.86 -3.78
C ALA A 113 -16.40 5.63 -4.49
N ALA A 114 -16.04 4.56 -3.77
CA ALA A 114 -15.59 3.31 -4.37
C ALA A 114 -16.70 2.66 -5.24
N THR A 115 -17.93 2.66 -4.73
CA THR A 115 -19.10 2.13 -5.45
C THR A 115 -19.40 2.95 -6.71
N ALA A 116 -19.43 4.28 -6.62
CA ALA A 116 -19.65 5.16 -7.77
C ALA A 116 -18.55 5.02 -8.84
N ILE A 117 -17.30 4.87 -8.41
CA ILE A 117 -16.17 4.60 -9.31
C ILE A 117 -16.35 3.27 -10.03
N ALA A 118 -16.75 2.21 -9.32
CA ALA A 118 -16.95 0.89 -9.91
C ALA A 118 -18.08 0.90 -10.95
N GLU A 119 -19.24 1.49 -10.60
CA GLU A 119 -20.37 1.63 -11.52
C GLU A 119 -20.00 2.42 -12.77
N ASN A 120 -19.29 3.54 -12.60
CA ASN A 120 -18.84 4.37 -13.72
C ASN A 120 -17.80 3.66 -14.61
N THR A 121 -16.91 2.85 -14.03
CA THR A 121 -15.80 2.23 -14.76
C THR A 121 -16.24 1.00 -15.55
N ALA A 122 -17.15 0.18 -15.00
CA ALA A 122 -17.55 -1.11 -15.58
C ALA A 122 -19.04 -1.24 -15.87
N GLY A 123 -19.86 -0.22 -15.55
CA GLY A 123 -21.30 -0.22 -15.74
C GLY A 123 -22.08 -1.01 -14.67
N SER A 124 -21.42 -1.91 -13.92
CA SER A 124 -22.05 -2.63 -12.81
C SER A 124 -20.98 -3.11 -11.80
N LEU A 125 -21.42 -3.37 -10.54
CA LEU A 125 -20.53 -3.89 -9.51
C LEU A 125 -20.01 -5.30 -9.81
N PRO A 126 -20.82 -6.26 -10.34
CA PRO A 126 -20.30 -7.56 -10.73
C PRO A 126 -19.24 -7.46 -11.86
N ALA A 127 -19.50 -6.68 -12.91
CA ALA A 127 -18.53 -6.49 -13.98
C ALA A 127 -17.22 -5.83 -13.46
N PHE A 128 -17.32 -4.94 -12.47
CA PHE A 128 -16.14 -4.36 -11.85
C PHE A 128 -15.37 -5.39 -11.02
N ALA A 129 -16.05 -6.25 -10.26
CA ALA A 129 -15.41 -7.36 -9.53
C ALA A 129 -14.69 -8.32 -10.48
N ASP A 130 -15.28 -8.65 -11.64
CA ASP A 130 -14.60 -9.43 -12.68
C ASP A 130 -13.34 -8.74 -13.19
N MET A 131 -13.37 -7.41 -13.42
CA MET A 131 -12.19 -6.64 -13.80
C MET A 131 -11.12 -6.65 -12.69
N MET A 132 -11.50 -6.54 -11.41
CA MET A 132 -10.57 -6.64 -10.28
C MET A 132 -9.88 -8.01 -10.24
N ASN A 133 -10.64 -9.09 -10.40
CA ASN A 133 -10.11 -10.44 -10.38
C ASN A 133 -9.25 -10.75 -11.62
N GLN A 134 -9.58 -10.19 -12.78
CA GLN A 134 -8.71 -10.31 -13.96
C GLN A 134 -7.39 -9.56 -13.73
N LYS A 135 -7.42 -8.33 -13.25
CA LYS A 135 -6.21 -7.57 -12.90
C LYS A 135 -5.38 -8.29 -11.84
N ALA A 136 -6.02 -8.88 -10.81
CA ALA A 136 -5.32 -9.66 -9.79
C ALA A 136 -4.51 -10.81 -10.42
N LYS A 137 -5.10 -11.55 -11.35
CA LYS A 137 -4.40 -12.61 -12.12
C LYS A 137 -3.24 -12.05 -12.93
N ASP A 138 -3.47 -10.93 -13.64
CA ASP A 138 -2.47 -10.31 -14.53
C ASP A 138 -1.21 -9.86 -13.77
N ILE A 139 -1.35 -9.46 -12.50
CA ILE A 139 -0.23 -9.03 -11.64
C ILE A 139 0.23 -10.09 -10.63
N GLY A 140 -0.24 -11.33 -10.77
CA GLY A 140 0.23 -12.48 -10.01
C GLY A 140 -0.31 -12.60 -8.58
N MET A 141 -1.49 -12.04 -8.29
CA MET A 141 -2.18 -12.16 -7.00
C MET A 141 -2.96 -13.49 -6.93
N THR A 142 -2.27 -14.59 -6.66
CA THR A 142 -2.85 -15.94 -6.75
C THR A 142 -3.67 -16.36 -5.53
N GLY A 143 -3.51 -15.69 -4.40
CA GLY A 143 -4.23 -15.91 -3.15
C GLY A 143 -5.39 -14.95 -2.93
N THR A 144 -5.84 -14.23 -3.97
CA THR A 144 -6.79 -13.11 -3.86
C THR A 144 -8.07 -13.36 -4.64
N HIS A 145 -9.20 -12.93 -4.08
CA HIS A 145 -10.47 -12.84 -4.76
C HIS A 145 -11.26 -11.62 -4.25
N PHE A 146 -11.75 -10.80 -5.18
CA PHE A 146 -12.53 -9.61 -4.91
C PHE A 146 -13.99 -9.80 -5.33
N VAL A 147 -14.94 -9.41 -4.49
CA VAL A 147 -16.38 -9.41 -4.79
C VAL A 147 -17.01 -8.03 -4.70
N ASN A 148 -16.28 -7.04 -4.15
CA ASN A 148 -16.75 -5.65 -4.08
C ASN A 148 -15.58 -4.67 -4.23
N ALA A 149 -15.91 -3.41 -4.50
CA ALA A 149 -14.94 -2.36 -4.78
C ALA A 149 -14.42 -1.61 -3.52
N ASN A 150 -15.05 -1.81 -2.37
CA ASN A 150 -14.80 -1.01 -1.17
C ASN A 150 -14.12 -1.77 -0.02
N GLY A 151 -14.15 -3.12 -0.04
CA GLY A 151 -13.54 -3.98 0.98
C GLY A 151 -14.45 -4.29 2.16
N MET A 152 -15.77 -4.15 1.99
CA MET A 152 -16.74 -4.64 2.97
C MET A 152 -16.63 -6.17 3.10
N PRO A 153 -16.80 -6.72 4.30
CA PRO A 153 -16.61 -8.15 4.55
C PRO A 153 -17.58 -9.02 3.72
N ASP A 154 -17.00 -10.05 3.11
CA ASP A 154 -17.71 -11.14 2.44
C ASP A 154 -16.79 -12.36 2.51
N GLU A 155 -17.31 -13.56 2.73
CA GLU A 155 -16.51 -14.78 2.84
C GLU A 155 -15.67 -15.09 1.59
N ASN A 156 -16.14 -14.60 0.43
CA ASN A 156 -15.43 -14.73 -0.84
C ASN A 156 -14.52 -13.53 -1.15
N HIS A 157 -14.41 -12.54 -0.24
CA HIS A 157 -13.57 -11.36 -0.42
C HIS A 157 -12.34 -11.46 0.46
N TYR A 158 -11.24 -11.94 -0.11
CA TYR A 158 -9.99 -12.20 0.62
C TYR A 158 -8.76 -11.84 -0.20
N SER A 159 -7.65 -11.65 0.49
CA SER A 159 -6.32 -11.48 -0.10
C SER A 159 -5.25 -12.04 0.84
N THR A 160 -3.98 -11.89 0.45
CA THR A 160 -2.82 -12.21 1.28
C THR A 160 -1.92 -10.99 1.41
N ALA A 161 -1.03 -10.96 2.41
CA ALA A 161 -0.11 -9.85 2.57
C ALA A 161 0.86 -9.72 1.38
N GLU A 162 1.31 -10.85 0.82
CA GLU A 162 2.14 -10.86 -0.39
C GLU A 162 1.39 -10.27 -1.60
N ASP A 163 0.15 -10.70 -1.84
CA ASP A 163 -0.63 -10.22 -2.98
C ASP A 163 -0.95 -8.73 -2.84
N MET A 164 -1.27 -8.26 -1.63
CA MET A 164 -1.47 -6.84 -1.37
C MET A 164 -0.18 -6.03 -1.59
N ALA A 165 0.99 -6.60 -1.30
CA ALA A 165 2.27 -5.96 -1.60
C ALA A 165 2.53 -5.87 -3.11
N ARG A 166 2.22 -6.94 -3.88
CA ARG A 166 2.27 -6.93 -5.35
C ARG A 166 1.36 -5.85 -5.93
N LEU A 167 0.12 -5.77 -5.43
CA LEU A 167 -0.83 -4.75 -5.85
C LEU A 167 -0.34 -3.34 -5.50
N ALA A 168 0.14 -3.14 -4.28
CA ALA A 168 0.67 -1.85 -3.84
C ALA A 168 1.85 -1.41 -4.72
N ARG A 169 2.81 -2.29 -4.98
CA ARG A 169 3.94 -2.02 -5.85
C ARG A 169 3.49 -1.63 -7.26
N TYR A 170 2.62 -2.44 -7.88
CA TYR A 170 2.05 -2.15 -9.20
C TYR A 170 1.37 -0.77 -9.24
N ALA A 171 0.53 -0.47 -8.24
CA ALA A 171 -0.18 0.81 -8.18
C ALA A 171 0.79 2.01 -7.97
N MET A 172 1.84 1.83 -7.17
CA MET A 172 2.85 2.86 -6.92
C MET A 172 3.72 3.19 -8.15
N GLU A 173 3.75 2.37 -9.20
CA GLU A 173 4.36 2.71 -10.49
C GLU A 173 3.57 3.81 -11.22
N ASN A 174 2.27 3.95 -10.93
CA ASN A 174 1.42 4.99 -11.54
C ASN A 174 1.59 6.33 -10.80
N ARG A 175 2.07 7.36 -11.51
CA ARG A 175 2.34 8.69 -10.93
C ARG A 175 1.10 9.35 -10.33
N ASN A 176 -0.07 9.16 -10.95
CA ASN A 176 -1.32 9.75 -10.44
C ASN A 176 -1.77 9.04 -9.15
N PHE A 177 -1.63 7.71 -9.08
CA PHE A 177 -1.88 6.96 -7.86
C PHE A 177 -0.97 7.43 -6.73
N ARG A 178 0.33 7.50 -6.98
CA ARG A 178 1.34 7.98 -6.02
C ARG A 178 1.01 9.38 -5.50
N SER A 179 0.59 10.28 -6.38
CA SER A 179 0.16 11.64 -6.00
C SER A 179 -1.07 11.63 -5.09
N ILE A 180 -2.06 10.78 -5.37
CA ILE A 180 -3.28 10.67 -4.55
C ILE A 180 -2.94 10.18 -3.15
N VAL A 181 -2.20 9.07 -3.03
CA VAL A 181 -1.96 8.39 -1.74
C VAL A 181 -0.97 9.13 -0.84
N SER A 182 -0.09 9.96 -1.40
CA SER A 182 0.86 10.80 -0.64
C SER A 182 0.26 12.15 -0.20
N THR A 183 -0.92 12.51 -0.69
CA THR A 183 -1.57 13.78 -0.35
C THR A 183 -2.11 13.74 1.07
N LYS A 184 -1.67 14.68 1.92
CA LYS A 184 -2.09 14.80 3.32
C LYS A 184 -3.48 15.42 3.46
N LYS A 185 -3.75 16.49 2.70
CA LYS A 185 -4.99 17.25 2.75
C LYS A 185 -5.38 17.74 1.37
N LYS A 186 -6.67 17.65 1.03
CA LYS A 186 -7.19 18.07 -0.27
C LYS A 186 -8.62 18.57 -0.18
N GLN A 187 -8.92 19.60 -0.97
CA GLN A 187 -10.28 20.06 -1.22
C GLN A 187 -10.88 19.24 -2.37
N ILE A 188 -11.99 18.58 -2.11
CA ILE A 188 -12.82 17.86 -3.06
C ILE A 188 -13.92 18.81 -3.52
N ARG A 189 -14.08 18.95 -4.82
CA ARG A 189 -15.07 19.86 -5.41
C ARG A 189 -16.27 19.08 -5.90
N TYR A 190 -17.41 19.34 -5.26
CA TYR A 190 -18.70 18.89 -5.76
C TYR A 190 -19.16 19.85 -6.85
N ILE A 191 -19.58 19.30 -7.97
CA ILE A 191 -20.07 20.09 -9.11
C ILE A 191 -21.55 20.45 -8.85
N ARG A 192 -22.30 19.50 -8.26
CA ARG A 192 -23.70 19.69 -7.91
C ARG A 192 -24.03 18.87 -6.64
N PRO A 193 -24.47 19.52 -5.54
CA PRO A 193 -24.47 20.98 -5.35
C PRO A 193 -23.04 21.54 -5.46
N ALA A 194 -22.89 22.82 -5.76
CA ALA A 194 -21.57 23.44 -5.83
C ALA A 194 -21.05 23.70 -4.41
N GLU A 195 -20.19 22.78 -3.91
CA GLU A 195 -19.61 22.87 -2.58
C GLU A 195 -18.18 22.32 -2.53
N ILE A 196 -17.50 22.58 -1.44
CA ILE A 196 -16.15 22.09 -1.20
C ILE A 196 -16.12 21.29 0.08
N PHE A 197 -15.67 20.05 -0.03
CA PHE A 197 -15.43 19.16 1.10
C PHE A 197 -13.92 18.98 1.30
N THR A 198 -13.43 19.12 2.54
CA THR A 198 -12.00 18.94 2.83
C THR A 198 -11.73 17.54 3.36
N CYS A 199 -10.92 16.77 2.61
CA CYS A 199 -10.41 15.49 3.04
C CYS A 199 -9.05 15.63 3.72
N GLU A 200 -8.87 14.98 4.86
CA GLU A 200 -7.58 14.72 5.49
C GLU A 200 -7.28 13.22 5.40
N ASN A 201 -6.05 12.88 5.01
CA ASN A 201 -5.69 11.49 4.78
C ASN A 201 -5.65 10.72 6.11
N SER A 202 -6.35 9.60 6.16
CA SER A 202 -6.44 8.71 7.33
C SER A 202 -5.15 7.93 7.61
N ASN A 203 -4.15 8.00 6.73
CA ASN A 203 -2.84 7.36 6.95
C ASN A 203 -1.94 8.24 7.81
N GLU A 204 -1.91 7.97 9.11
CA GLU A 204 -1.13 8.72 10.09
C GLU A 204 0.37 8.71 9.81
N LEU A 205 0.90 7.68 9.15
CA LEU A 205 2.32 7.64 8.82
C LEU A 205 2.76 8.80 7.92
N LEU A 206 1.86 9.35 7.10
CA LEU A 206 2.17 10.55 6.31
C LEU A 206 2.56 11.74 7.18
N TYR A 207 2.10 11.78 8.43
CA TYR A 207 2.34 12.89 9.37
C TYR A 207 3.44 12.57 10.38
N THR A 208 3.62 11.29 10.72
CA THR A 208 4.43 10.84 11.84
C THR A 208 5.71 10.10 11.46
N TYR A 209 5.78 9.53 10.24
CA TYR A 209 6.95 8.75 9.81
C TYR A 209 7.73 9.48 8.70
N PRO A 210 9.01 9.82 8.94
CA PRO A 210 9.84 10.49 7.93
C PRO A 210 10.00 9.65 6.66
N GLY A 211 9.71 10.24 5.51
CA GLY A 211 9.80 9.58 4.21
C GLY A 211 8.58 8.76 3.81
N ALA A 212 7.49 8.73 4.61
CA ALA A 212 6.25 8.05 4.23
C ALA A 212 5.65 8.64 2.95
N THR A 213 5.26 7.76 2.01
CA THR A 213 4.72 8.11 0.69
C THR A 213 3.30 7.59 0.43
N GLY A 214 2.71 6.87 1.37
CA GLY A 214 1.34 6.35 1.27
C GLY A 214 1.15 5.13 2.16
N ILE A 215 0.16 4.25 1.95
CA ILE A 215 -0.69 4.08 0.77
C ILE A 215 -2.18 4.08 1.18
N LYS A 216 -2.64 3.06 1.98
CA LYS A 216 -4.06 2.92 2.32
C LYS A 216 -4.28 2.20 3.64
N THR A 217 -5.16 2.78 4.47
CA THR A 217 -5.66 2.18 5.71
C THR A 217 -6.86 1.27 5.44
N GLY A 218 -7.07 0.27 6.28
CA GLY A 218 -8.26 -0.57 6.27
C GLY A 218 -8.65 -0.98 7.69
N TYR A 219 -9.94 -1.11 7.94
CA TYR A 219 -10.48 -1.68 9.15
C TYR A 219 -11.91 -2.18 8.93
N THR A 220 -12.18 -3.37 9.39
CA THR A 220 -13.52 -3.88 9.70
C THR A 220 -13.39 -4.74 10.94
N ARG A 221 -14.51 -5.05 11.62
CA ARG A 221 -14.44 -5.96 12.76
C ARG A 221 -13.83 -7.32 12.40
N ALA A 222 -14.14 -7.82 11.20
CA ALA A 222 -13.62 -9.11 10.71
C ALA A 222 -12.14 -9.04 10.29
N ALA A 223 -11.70 -7.89 9.73
CA ALA A 223 -10.34 -7.73 9.21
C ALA A 223 -9.32 -7.28 10.27
N GLY A 224 -9.76 -6.75 11.42
CA GLY A 224 -8.85 -6.05 12.32
C GLY A 224 -8.19 -4.84 11.68
N GLY A 225 -7.08 -4.39 12.22
CA GLY A 225 -6.30 -3.29 11.66
C GLY A 225 -5.51 -3.72 10.42
N CYS A 226 -5.74 -3.08 9.28
CA CYS A 226 -5.03 -3.31 8.03
C CYS A 226 -4.36 -2.02 7.53
N LEU A 227 -3.16 -2.15 6.95
CA LEU A 227 -2.42 -1.02 6.40
C LEU A 227 -1.50 -1.48 5.26
N ALA A 228 -1.62 -0.83 4.11
CA ALA A 228 -0.55 -0.79 3.12
C ALA A 228 0.19 0.53 3.32
N ALA A 229 1.47 0.47 3.63
CA ALA A 229 2.34 1.62 3.84
C ALA A 229 3.51 1.59 2.87
N SER A 230 4.03 2.77 2.52
CA SER A 230 5.29 2.91 1.82
C SER A 230 6.10 4.08 2.36
N ALA A 231 7.42 3.94 2.32
CA ALA A 231 8.34 5.00 2.68
C ALA A 231 9.61 4.93 1.83
N VAL A 232 10.25 6.09 1.63
CA VAL A 232 11.52 6.24 0.92
C VAL A 232 12.58 6.75 1.90
N ARG A 233 13.74 6.08 1.92
CA ARG A 233 14.94 6.51 2.67
C ARG A 233 16.19 6.20 1.83
N ASP A 234 17.08 7.16 1.70
CA ASP A 234 18.34 6.99 0.91
C ASP A 234 18.10 6.43 -0.52
N ASN A 235 17.06 6.91 -1.20
CA ASN A 235 16.57 6.46 -2.53
C ASN A 235 16.05 5.01 -2.61
N HIS A 236 15.91 4.31 -1.49
CA HIS A 236 15.24 3.01 -1.44
C HIS A 236 13.79 3.19 -1.01
N GLU A 237 12.87 2.58 -1.74
CA GLU A 237 11.45 2.53 -1.39
C GLU A 237 11.11 1.18 -0.80
N LEU A 238 10.48 1.18 0.37
CA LEU A 238 9.91 -0.02 0.97
C LEU A 238 8.39 0.06 0.98
N ILE A 239 7.76 -1.10 0.78
CA ILE A 239 6.33 -1.32 0.93
C ILE A 239 6.12 -2.31 2.08
N VAL A 240 5.26 -1.93 3.02
CA VAL A 240 4.87 -2.77 4.17
C VAL A 240 3.38 -3.02 4.11
N ILE A 241 3.00 -4.28 4.25
CA ILE A 241 1.60 -4.67 4.42
C ILE A 241 1.41 -5.24 5.82
N ILE A 242 0.37 -4.74 6.49
CA ILE A 242 -0.13 -5.24 7.78
C ILE A 242 -1.55 -5.75 7.56
N MET A 243 -1.85 -6.98 7.99
CA MET A 243 -3.19 -7.55 7.97
C MET A 243 -3.53 -8.15 9.33
N HIS A 244 -4.74 -7.87 9.79
CA HIS A 244 -5.28 -8.35 11.05
C HIS A 244 -4.39 -7.99 12.26
N SER A 245 -3.96 -6.72 12.35
CA SER A 245 -3.39 -6.17 13.57
C SER A 245 -4.48 -6.03 14.64
N ARG A 246 -4.08 -6.10 15.90
CA ARG A 246 -4.97 -6.11 17.08
C ARG A 246 -6.02 -5.01 17.06
N ASP A 247 -5.65 -3.80 16.60
CA ASP A 247 -6.55 -2.63 16.55
C ASP A 247 -6.12 -1.63 15.44
N MET A 248 -6.88 -0.54 15.32
CA MET A 248 -6.64 0.50 14.31
C MET A 248 -5.33 1.25 14.51
N ASP A 249 -4.88 1.45 15.74
CA ASP A 249 -3.70 2.27 16.05
C ASP A 249 -2.42 1.43 15.97
N SER A 250 -2.48 0.17 16.43
CA SER A 250 -1.36 -0.77 16.40
C SER A 250 -0.78 -0.95 14.99
N ARG A 251 -1.63 -0.94 13.93
CA ARG A 251 -1.16 -1.07 12.54
C ARG A 251 -0.12 -0.02 12.14
N PHE A 252 -0.21 1.22 12.65
CA PHE A 252 0.75 2.28 12.33
C PHE A 252 2.08 2.09 13.05
N THR A 253 2.03 1.74 14.34
CA THR A 253 3.25 1.49 15.12
C THR A 253 3.98 0.24 14.64
N GLU A 254 3.26 -0.78 14.23
CA GLU A 254 3.82 -2.01 13.65
C GLU A 254 4.44 -1.76 12.28
N ALA A 255 3.75 -1.01 11.40
CA ALA A 255 4.29 -0.65 10.11
C ALA A 255 5.55 0.22 10.22
N ALA A 256 5.59 1.16 11.17
CA ALA A 256 6.78 1.97 11.43
C ALA A 256 7.98 1.10 11.88
N LYS A 257 7.75 0.14 12.79
CA LYS A 257 8.78 -0.82 13.22
C LYS A 257 9.28 -1.68 12.06
N LEU A 258 8.37 -2.16 11.19
CA LEU A 258 8.74 -2.96 10.03
C LEU A 258 9.49 -2.14 8.98
N LEU A 259 9.10 -0.88 8.75
CA LEU A 259 9.85 0.02 7.87
C LEU A 259 11.28 0.26 8.38
N ASP A 260 11.45 0.55 9.69
CA ASP A 260 12.77 0.72 10.27
C ASP A 260 13.61 -0.56 10.19
N TYR A 261 12.99 -1.70 10.46
CA TYR A 261 13.65 -3.01 10.31
C TYR A 261 14.07 -3.24 8.84
N GLY A 262 13.17 -3.05 7.88
CA GLY A 262 13.45 -3.23 6.46
C GLY A 262 14.60 -2.33 5.98
N PHE A 263 14.60 -1.05 6.34
CA PHE A 263 15.70 -0.14 6.01
C PHE A 263 17.03 -0.55 6.68
N SER A 264 17.00 -1.24 7.80
CA SER A 264 18.21 -1.78 8.44
C SER A 264 18.80 -2.97 7.67
N LEU A 265 17.98 -3.71 6.92
CA LEU A 265 18.40 -4.86 6.11
C LEU A 265 19.00 -4.44 4.77
N ILE A 266 18.63 -3.27 4.25
CA ILE A 266 19.17 -2.76 3.00
C ILE A 266 20.62 -2.34 3.26
N LYS A 267 21.57 -3.08 2.72
CA LYS A 267 22.99 -2.73 2.78
C LYS A 267 23.18 -1.43 1.99
N LYS A 268 23.82 -0.44 2.61
CA LYS A 268 24.33 0.72 1.87
C LYS A 268 25.33 0.18 0.85
N GLU A 269 25.01 0.23 -0.43
CA GLU A 269 26.02 0.01 -1.46
C GLU A 269 27.13 1.07 -1.27
N PRO A 270 28.40 0.67 -1.27
CA PRO A 270 29.49 1.65 -1.23
C PRO A 270 29.33 2.55 -2.47
N SER A 271 29.20 3.86 -2.25
CA SER A 271 29.11 4.85 -3.32
C SER A 271 30.21 4.59 -4.35
N SER A 272 29.82 4.39 -5.60
CA SER A 272 30.73 4.18 -6.75
C SER A 272 31.56 5.43 -7.11
N ASP A 273 31.65 6.41 -6.24
CA ASP A 273 32.46 7.64 -6.40
C ASP A 273 33.89 7.46 -5.95
N LYS A 274 34.59 6.45 -6.48
CA LYS A 274 36.07 6.45 -6.50
C LYS A 274 36.57 5.69 -7.72
N LYS A 275 36.45 6.27 -8.92
CA LYS A 275 37.37 6.04 -10.04
C LYS A 275 37.23 7.15 -11.08
N LYS A 276 37.80 8.30 -10.80
CA LYS A 276 38.37 9.21 -11.80
C LYS A 276 39.46 9.99 -11.06
N ALA A 277 40.66 9.46 -11.08
CA ALA A 277 41.91 10.19 -10.93
C ALA A 277 42.85 9.63 -11.99
#